data_733cd7cc76842008b095f81970585ee1
#
_entry.id   733cd7cc76842008b095f81970585ee1
#
_cell.length_a   1.000
_cell.length_b   1.000
_cell.length_c   1.000
_cell.angle_alpha   90.00
_cell.angle_beta   90.00
_cell.angle_gamma   90.00
#
_symmetry.space_group_name_H-M   'P 1'
#
loop_
_entity.id
_entity.type
_entity.pdbx_description
1 polymer ?
#
loop_
_entity_poly.entity_id
_entity_poly.type
_entity_poly.pdbx_seq_one_letter_code
_entity_poly.pdbx_strand_id
1 'polypeptide(L)'
;MSNQNKTQGQLLEEQLLMAPKNGAEILSDEEIAKADEFCEGYKAFLKCAKTEREAVAQTVKILKDHGYVEFDPDKKYGPGDKVYYNNRGKALCFATIGTRSMK
;
A
#
# COMPACT_ATOMS: atom_id res chain seq x y z
N MET A 1 19.62 15.47 28.10
CA MET A 1 20.93 15.15 28.69
C MET A 1 22.01 15.32 27.64
N SER A 2 22.85 16.20 27.95
CA SER A 2 24.05 16.79 27.38
C SER A 2 24.76 16.09 26.22
N ASN A 3 24.80 16.82 25.12
CA ASN A 3 25.62 16.63 23.92
C ASN A 3 27.13 16.90 24.13
N GLN A 4 27.61 16.84 25.36
CA GLN A 4 28.88 17.48 25.71
C GLN A 4 30.14 16.59 25.69
N ASN A 5 30.09 15.32 25.23
CA ASN A 5 31.33 14.52 25.18
C ASN A 5 31.36 13.44 24.09
N LYS A 6 30.71 13.70 22.93
CA LYS A 6 30.82 12.77 21.79
C LYS A 6 32.10 13.11 21.01
N THR A 7 32.88 12.09 20.67
CA THR A 7 34.01 12.23 19.75
C THR A 7 33.51 12.48 18.31
N GLN A 8 34.35 13.06 17.48
CA GLN A 8 34.03 13.32 16.08
C GLN A 8 33.62 12.05 15.33
N GLY A 9 34.23 10.90 15.67
CA GLY A 9 33.85 9.59 15.12
C GLY A 9 32.46 9.16 15.51
N GLN A 10 32.05 9.36 16.76
CA GLN A 10 30.70 9.05 17.23
C GLN A 10 29.62 9.94 16.59
N LEU A 11 29.95 11.21 16.32
CA LEU A 11 29.02 12.08 15.57
C LEU A 11 28.86 11.65 14.11
N LEU A 12 29.94 11.22 13.46
CA LEU A 12 29.89 10.67 12.11
C LEU A 12 29.15 9.34 12.06
N GLU A 13 29.33 8.48 13.04
CA GLU A 13 28.60 7.22 13.18
C GLU A 13 27.09 7.45 13.26
N GLU A 14 26.63 8.40 14.09
CA GLU A 14 25.21 8.75 14.21
C GLU A 14 24.62 9.34 12.92
N GLN A 15 25.43 10.02 12.12
CA GLN A 15 24.98 10.59 10.85
C GLN A 15 24.95 9.59 9.69
N LEU A 16 25.87 8.66 9.67
CA LEU A 16 26.11 7.77 8.52
C LEU A 16 25.52 6.38 8.71
N LEU A 17 25.44 5.88 9.93
CA LEU A 17 24.87 4.57 10.20
C LEU A 17 23.34 4.65 10.37
N MET A 18 22.67 3.73 9.70
CA MET A 18 21.24 3.56 9.87
C MET A 18 20.94 2.97 11.25
N ALA A 19 20.16 3.67 12.05
CA ALA A 19 19.64 3.19 13.33
C ALA A 19 18.19 2.73 13.16
N PRO A 20 17.94 1.48 12.77
CA PRO A 20 16.59 0.98 12.59
C PRO A 20 15.86 0.94 13.94
N LYS A 21 14.69 1.54 14.00
CA LYS A 21 13.79 1.46 15.15
C LYS A 21 12.61 0.54 14.81
N ASN A 22 12.12 -0.17 15.81
CA ASN A 22 10.88 -0.91 15.66
C ASN A 22 9.72 0.08 15.45
N GLY A 23 8.90 -0.15 14.44
CA GLY A 23 7.74 0.71 14.15
C GLY A 23 6.83 0.91 15.36
N ALA A 24 6.65 -0.13 16.18
CA ALA A 24 5.83 -0.05 17.40
C ALA A 24 6.39 0.91 18.47
N GLU A 25 7.69 1.23 18.44
CA GLU A 25 8.32 2.17 19.39
C GLU A 25 8.19 3.63 18.96
N ILE A 26 7.89 3.89 17.70
CA ILE A 26 7.84 5.24 17.13
C ILE A 26 6.42 5.70 16.77
N LEU A 27 5.45 4.77 16.74
CA LEU A 27 4.06 5.10 16.45
C LEU A 27 3.40 5.75 17.68
N SER A 28 2.61 6.77 17.43
CA SER A 28 1.71 7.35 18.43
C SER A 28 0.50 6.44 18.70
N ASP A 29 -0.17 6.64 19.82
CA ASP A 29 -1.39 5.90 20.16
C ASP A 29 -2.48 6.07 19.09
N GLU A 30 -2.56 7.27 18.47
CA GLU A 30 -3.50 7.54 17.37
C GLU A 30 -3.16 6.73 16.12
N GLU A 31 -1.89 6.60 15.77
CA GLU A 31 -1.44 5.80 14.62
C GLU A 31 -1.65 4.31 14.87
N ILE A 32 -1.47 3.84 16.10
CA ILE A 32 -1.79 2.46 16.50
C ILE A 32 -3.29 2.20 16.36
N ALA A 33 -4.14 3.10 16.82
CA ALA A 33 -5.58 2.97 16.68
C ALA A 33 -6.03 2.92 15.20
N LYS A 34 -5.43 3.75 14.33
CA LYS A 34 -5.68 3.69 12.87
C LYS A 34 -5.21 2.38 12.24
N ALA A 35 -4.09 1.84 12.71
CA ALA A 35 -3.60 0.53 12.26
C ALA A 35 -4.56 -0.59 12.67
N ASP A 36 -5.10 -0.57 13.88
CA ASP A 36 -6.09 -1.53 14.37
C ASP A 36 -7.40 -1.46 13.55
N GLU A 37 -7.89 -0.26 13.26
CA GLU A 37 -9.06 -0.06 12.38
C GLU A 37 -8.82 -0.61 10.97
N PHE A 38 -7.66 -0.35 10.39
CA PHE A 38 -7.26 -0.92 9.11
C PHE A 38 -7.24 -2.45 9.14
N CYS A 39 -6.73 -3.05 10.22
CA CYS A 39 -6.71 -4.50 10.42
C CYS A 39 -8.10 -5.12 10.47
N GLU A 40 -9.11 -4.43 11.02
CA GLU A 40 -10.49 -4.92 11.00
C GLU A 40 -11.04 -5.03 9.57
N GLY A 41 -10.74 -4.05 8.70
CA GLY A 41 -11.05 -4.12 7.26
C GLY A 41 -10.36 -5.28 6.57
N TYR A 42 -9.09 -5.53 6.88
CA TYR A 42 -8.32 -6.65 6.35
C TYR A 42 -8.88 -8.01 6.80
N LYS A 43 -9.26 -8.15 8.06
CA LYS A 43 -9.94 -9.37 8.55
C LYS A 43 -11.25 -9.64 7.82
N ALA A 44 -12.05 -8.59 7.57
CA ALA A 44 -13.30 -8.71 6.81
C ALA A 44 -13.03 -9.17 5.37
N PHE A 45 -11.98 -8.64 4.72
CA PHE A 45 -11.55 -9.11 3.41
C PHE A 45 -11.16 -10.58 3.43
N LEU A 46 -10.31 -11.01 4.36
CA LEU A 46 -9.88 -12.40 4.49
C LEU A 46 -11.04 -13.38 4.74
N LYS A 47 -12.06 -12.94 5.47
CA LYS A 47 -13.28 -13.75 5.71
C LYS A 47 -14.01 -14.09 4.42
N CYS A 48 -13.99 -13.20 3.44
CA CYS A 48 -14.67 -13.33 2.15
C CYS A 48 -13.77 -13.87 1.03
N ALA A 49 -12.44 -13.80 1.18
CA ALA A 49 -11.45 -14.10 0.15
C ALA A 49 -10.63 -15.36 0.49
N LYS A 50 -11.28 -16.52 0.53
CA LYS A 50 -10.65 -17.80 0.94
C LYS A 50 -10.06 -18.59 -0.23
N THR A 51 -10.51 -18.35 -1.44
CA THR A 51 -10.00 -18.95 -2.68
C THR A 51 -9.56 -17.86 -3.64
N GLU A 52 -8.80 -18.23 -4.68
CA GLU A 52 -8.39 -17.25 -5.71
C GLU A 52 -9.59 -16.58 -6.38
N ARG A 53 -10.65 -17.32 -6.63
CA ARG A 53 -11.87 -16.78 -7.26
C ARG A 53 -12.62 -15.81 -6.35
N GLU A 54 -12.73 -16.13 -5.07
CA GLU A 54 -13.33 -15.28 -4.06
C GLU A 54 -12.50 -14.02 -3.83
N ALA A 55 -11.17 -14.15 -3.79
CA ALA A 55 -10.25 -13.03 -3.65
C ALA A 55 -10.38 -12.06 -4.83
N VAL A 56 -10.42 -12.56 -6.07
CA VAL A 56 -10.63 -11.74 -7.27
C VAL A 56 -12.00 -11.06 -7.21
N ALA A 57 -13.07 -11.78 -6.91
CA ALA A 57 -14.42 -11.22 -6.85
C ALA A 57 -14.55 -10.11 -5.79
N GLN A 58 -14.01 -10.34 -4.59
CA GLN A 58 -14.01 -9.35 -3.51
C GLN A 58 -13.17 -8.12 -3.86
N THR A 59 -12.01 -8.33 -4.47
CA THR A 59 -11.15 -7.22 -4.91
C THR A 59 -11.81 -6.39 -6.01
N VAL A 60 -12.44 -7.01 -7.00
CA VAL A 60 -13.18 -6.29 -8.06
C VAL A 60 -14.29 -5.42 -7.47
N LYS A 61 -15.01 -5.91 -6.46
CA LYS A 61 -16.02 -5.13 -5.76
C LYS A 61 -15.41 -3.88 -5.13
N ILE A 62 -14.32 -4.03 -4.38
CA ILE A 62 -13.60 -2.91 -3.75
C ILE A 62 -13.11 -1.92 -4.80
N LEU A 63 -12.54 -2.41 -5.91
CA LEU A 63 -12.04 -1.55 -7.00
C LEU A 63 -13.16 -0.72 -7.64
N LYS A 64 -14.34 -1.31 -7.89
CA LYS A 64 -15.51 -0.59 -8.41
C LYS A 64 -15.96 0.51 -7.45
N ASP A 65 -16.00 0.24 -6.16
CA ASP A 65 -16.35 1.22 -5.13
C ASP A 65 -15.35 2.40 -5.09
N HIS A 66 -14.11 2.18 -5.53
CA HIS A 66 -13.05 3.20 -5.64
C HIS A 66 -12.91 3.82 -7.04
N GLY A 67 -13.86 3.58 -7.93
CA GLY A 67 -13.92 4.19 -9.26
C GLY A 67 -13.04 3.53 -10.32
N TYR A 68 -12.56 2.31 -10.09
CA TYR A 68 -11.88 1.53 -11.13
C TYR A 68 -12.89 0.96 -12.12
N VAL A 69 -12.54 1.00 -13.39
CA VAL A 69 -13.31 0.43 -14.48
C VAL A 69 -12.56 -0.71 -15.15
N GLU A 70 -13.29 -1.64 -15.74
CA GLU A 70 -12.67 -2.75 -16.48
C GLU A 70 -11.88 -2.23 -17.68
N PHE A 71 -10.68 -2.75 -17.88
CA PHE A 71 -9.81 -2.36 -18.99
C PHE A 71 -10.45 -2.75 -20.32
N ASP A 72 -10.54 -1.78 -21.22
CA ASP A 72 -11.01 -1.94 -22.59
C ASP A 72 -9.83 -1.61 -23.54
N PRO A 73 -9.34 -2.58 -24.34
CA PRO A 73 -8.21 -2.36 -25.24
C PRO A 73 -8.49 -1.33 -26.35
N ASP A 74 -9.75 -1.06 -26.67
CA ASP A 74 -10.15 -0.09 -27.68
C ASP A 74 -10.24 1.34 -27.14
N LYS A 75 -10.13 1.51 -25.83
CA LYS A 75 -10.14 2.81 -25.15
C LYS A 75 -8.74 3.39 -24.98
N LYS A 76 -8.64 4.72 -25.10
CA LYS A 76 -7.44 5.46 -24.70
C LYS A 76 -7.58 5.91 -23.25
N TYR A 77 -6.52 5.71 -22.48
CA TYR A 77 -6.44 6.09 -21.08
C TYR A 77 -5.44 7.21 -20.88
N GLY A 78 -5.73 8.10 -19.93
CA GLY A 78 -4.89 9.22 -19.57
C GLY A 78 -4.53 9.24 -18.08
N PRO A 79 -3.69 10.20 -17.65
CA PRO A 79 -3.31 10.34 -16.25
C PRO A 79 -4.51 10.42 -15.32
N GLY A 80 -4.47 9.66 -14.24
CA GLY A 80 -5.54 9.58 -13.23
C GLY A 80 -6.61 8.53 -13.51
N ASP A 81 -6.66 7.95 -14.70
CA ASP A 81 -7.59 6.87 -15.01
C ASP A 81 -7.26 5.62 -14.18
N LYS A 82 -8.29 4.97 -13.69
CA LYS A 82 -8.22 3.78 -12.84
C LYS A 82 -8.83 2.60 -13.59
N VAL A 83 -8.02 1.59 -13.83
CA VAL A 83 -8.41 0.43 -14.61
C VAL A 83 -8.07 -0.87 -13.90
N TYR A 84 -8.84 -1.92 -14.14
CA TYR A 84 -8.52 -3.27 -13.71
C TYR A 84 -8.74 -4.27 -14.84
N TYR A 85 -8.03 -5.37 -14.79
CA TYR A 85 -8.19 -6.50 -15.70
C TYR A 85 -8.38 -7.78 -14.89
N ASN A 86 -9.52 -8.44 -15.11
CA ASN A 86 -9.85 -9.71 -14.49
C ASN A 86 -9.52 -10.85 -15.45
N ASN A 87 -8.49 -11.62 -15.14
CA ASN A 87 -8.10 -12.76 -15.95
C ASN A 87 -8.84 -14.03 -15.49
N ARG A 88 -9.97 -14.29 -16.11
CA ARG A 88 -10.80 -15.51 -15.95
C ARG A 88 -11.26 -15.76 -14.50
N GLY A 89 -11.36 -14.75 -13.68
CA GLY A 89 -11.72 -14.87 -12.27
C GLY A 89 -10.67 -15.53 -11.39
N LYS A 90 -9.45 -15.74 -11.88
CA LYS A 90 -8.36 -16.40 -11.16
C LYS A 90 -7.19 -15.49 -10.84
N ALA A 91 -6.98 -14.46 -11.64
CA ALA A 91 -5.95 -13.45 -11.44
C ALA A 91 -6.52 -12.08 -11.74
N LEU A 92 -5.96 -11.06 -11.13
CA LEU A 92 -6.41 -9.69 -11.27
C LEU A 92 -5.19 -8.77 -11.31
N CYS A 93 -5.18 -7.81 -12.22
CA CYS A 93 -4.31 -6.67 -12.13
C CYS A 93 -5.10 -5.36 -12.19
N PHE A 94 -4.62 -4.34 -11.54
CA PHE A 94 -5.21 -3.02 -11.56
C PHE A 94 -4.14 -1.94 -11.47
N ALA A 95 -4.43 -0.79 -12.02
CA ALA A 95 -3.49 0.32 -12.08
C ALA A 95 -4.21 1.67 -12.06
N THR A 96 -3.53 2.65 -11.52
CA THR A 96 -3.86 4.05 -11.74
C THR A 96 -2.82 4.62 -12.70
N ILE A 97 -3.28 5.23 -13.79
CA ILE A 97 -2.39 5.77 -14.82
C ILE A 97 -1.68 7.00 -14.28
N GLY A 98 -0.36 6.96 -14.30
CA GLY A 98 0.48 8.06 -13.85
C GLY A 98 0.66 9.16 -14.89
N THR A 99 1.39 10.21 -14.50
CA THR A 99 1.68 11.38 -15.35
C THR A 99 3.01 11.24 -16.12
N ARG A 100 3.87 10.31 -15.74
CA ARG A 100 5.17 10.09 -16.38
C ARG A 100 5.06 9.07 -17.51
N SER A 101 5.79 9.32 -18.61
CA SER A 101 5.93 8.32 -19.67
C SER A 101 6.68 7.09 -19.16
N MET A 102 6.25 5.91 -19.59
CA MET A 102 6.94 4.64 -19.33
C MET A 102 8.05 4.35 -20.35
N LYS A 103 8.68 5.39 -20.90
CA LYS A 103 9.83 5.24 -21.80
C LYS A 103 11.10 5.03 -21.01
#